data_368963b3efe7947bf708e58235f3d39c
#
_entry.id   368963b3efe7947bf708e58235f3d39c
#
_cell.length_a   1.000
_cell.length_b   1.000
_cell.length_c   1.000
_cell.angle_alpha   90.00
_cell.angle_beta   90.00
_cell.angle_gamma   90.00
#
_symmetry.space_group_name_H-M   'P 1'
#
loop_
_entity.id
_entity.type
_entity.pdbx_description
1 polymer ?
#
loop_
_entity_poly.entity_id
_entity_poly.type
_entity_poly.pdbx_seq_one_letter_code
_entity_poly.pdbx_strand_id
1 'polypeptide(L)'
;MKKLILAIAFILVSLASYADEVQDYINEFTKAVAELIPGEGHTEVSIDLRKAHSPDFSILGVREIAPIDDGTFFTQFSLFNTEMPNGKPGGDERIIGNLGFGVRKLAQDNTILYGINSFYDIDLENKHKRGSLGAEVRSAVLQFHFNKYQRISDDYNEENVLNGWDYQLSSQIPYLHWASAFINEYRWDGVLRDDVRGKKMGSEMLLTPNLNMEIAYDDKDISGLDDEWYSKLQFFHPPRESGPTALDGISDTAWKENKDMSGELLSKVKRSNKIMIEFKGLSTISRTD
;
A
#
# COMPACT_ATOMS: atom_id res chain seq x y z
N MET A 1 7.38 -27.00 -1.47
CA MET A 1 7.10 -26.35 -0.18
C MET A 1 8.33 -26.30 0.74
N LYS A 2 8.92 -27.42 1.22
CA LYS A 2 10.10 -27.37 2.13
C LYS A 2 11.29 -26.57 1.59
N LYS A 3 11.60 -26.63 0.28
CA LYS A 3 12.70 -25.86 -0.34
C LYS A 3 12.39 -24.36 -0.41
N LEU A 4 11.12 -23.96 -0.54
CA LEU A 4 10.70 -22.57 -0.55
C LEU A 4 10.77 -21.97 0.87
N ILE A 5 10.32 -22.71 1.87
CA ILE A 5 10.42 -22.31 3.29
C ILE A 5 11.89 -22.18 3.71
N LEU A 6 12.77 -23.10 3.29
CA LEU A 6 14.21 -23.00 3.54
C LEU A 6 14.85 -21.80 2.83
N ALA A 7 14.44 -21.49 1.59
CA ALA A 7 14.94 -20.32 0.86
C ALA A 7 14.50 -19.00 1.51
N ILE A 8 13.25 -18.91 1.95
CA ILE A 8 12.75 -17.75 2.69
C ILE A 8 13.45 -17.61 4.04
N ALA A 9 13.64 -18.72 4.78
CA ALA A 9 14.40 -18.73 6.03
C ALA A 9 15.88 -18.35 5.81
N PHE A 10 16.50 -18.79 4.71
CA PHE A 10 17.89 -18.44 4.40
C PHE A 10 18.05 -16.98 3.98
N ILE A 11 17.08 -16.41 3.24
CA ILE A 11 17.02 -14.98 2.92
C ILE A 11 16.82 -14.16 4.19
N LEU A 12 15.93 -14.58 5.09
CA LEU A 12 15.71 -13.91 6.38
C LEU A 12 16.94 -13.98 7.29
N VAL A 13 17.68 -15.09 7.30
CA VAL A 13 18.91 -15.26 8.09
C VAL A 13 20.09 -14.51 7.49
N SER A 14 20.21 -14.45 6.16
CA SER A 14 21.29 -13.67 5.52
C SER A 14 21.03 -12.16 5.57
N LEU A 15 19.78 -11.74 5.59
CA LEU A 15 19.40 -10.36 5.91
C LEU A 15 19.70 -10.03 7.39
N ALA A 16 19.60 -10.96 8.31
CA ALA A 16 19.82 -10.72 9.74
C ALA A 16 21.26 -10.32 10.10
N SER A 17 22.27 -10.73 9.33
CA SER A 17 23.68 -10.39 9.65
C SER A 17 24.15 -9.03 9.11
N TYR A 18 23.41 -8.42 8.14
CA TYR A 18 23.59 -7.04 7.68
C TYR A 18 22.42 -6.14 8.07
N ALA A 19 21.39 -6.71 8.72
CA ALA A 19 20.10 -6.08 8.92
C ALA A 19 20.15 -4.94 9.93
N ASP A 20 20.92 -5.06 10.98
CA ASP A 20 20.88 -4.08 12.07
C ASP A 20 21.38 -2.71 11.60
N GLU A 21 22.54 -2.64 10.93
CA GLU A 21 23.09 -1.36 10.45
C GLU A 21 22.21 -0.73 9.35
N VAL A 22 21.74 -1.51 8.37
CA VAL A 22 20.87 -1.03 7.28
C VAL A 22 19.52 -0.62 7.83
N GLN A 23 18.97 -1.39 8.76
CA GLN A 23 17.70 -1.07 9.41
C GLN A 23 17.81 0.21 10.24
N ASP A 24 18.91 0.40 10.96
CA ASP A 24 19.17 1.63 11.73
C ASP A 24 19.26 2.85 10.82
N TYR A 25 19.99 2.78 9.71
CA TYR A 25 20.05 3.86 8.72
C TYR A 25 18.67 4.22 8.15
N ILE A 26 17.87 3.23 7.78
CA ILE A 26 16.53 3.48 7.22
C ILE A 26 15.58 4.02 8.31
N ASN A 27 15.70 3.55 9.54
CA ASN A 27 14.93 4.07 10.67
C ASN A 27 15.30 5.53 10.97
N GLU A 28 16.60 5.88 10.98
CA GLU A 28 17.06 7.27 11.15
C GLU A 28 16.56 8.16 9.99
N PHE A 29 16.64 7.66 8.75
CA PHE A 29 16.10 8.38 7.59
C PHE A 29 14.59 8.58 7.70
N THR A 30 13.83 7.52 8.04
CA THR A 30 12.38 7.59 8.20
C THR A 30 11.99 8.57 9.32
N LYS A 31 12.74 8.57 10.42
CA LYS A 31 12.58 9.53 11.51
C LYS A 31 12.86 10.97 11.05
N ALA A 32 13.96 11.19 10.34
CA ALA A 32 14.31 12.52 9.82
C ALA A 32 13.22 13.05 8.87
N VAL A 33 12.68 12.19 8.00
CA VAL A 33 11.54 12.53 7.13
C VAL A 33 10.29 12.85 7.97
N ALA A 34 10.00 12.05 9.01
CA ALA A 34 8.85 12.28 9.89
C ALA A 34 8.93 13.62 10.63
N GLU A 35 10.12 14.02 11.06
CA GLU A 35 10.37 15.30 11.75
C GLU A 35 10.14 16.52 10.83
N LEU A 36 10.25 16.36 9.51
CA LEU A 36 9.93 17.42 8.54
C LEU A 36 8.43 17.66 8.40
N ILE A 37 7.59 16.73 8.86
CA ILE A 37 6.15 16.74 8.64
C ILE A 37 5.47 16.81 10.01
N PRO A 38 5.06 18.00 10.46
CA PRO A 38 4.50 18.20 11.79
C PRO A 38 3.12 17.55 11.94
N GLY A 39 2.72 17.28 13.18
CA GLY A 39 1.41 16.73 13.56
C GLY A 39 1.48 15.29 14.05
N GLU A 40 0.45 14.87 14.80
CA GLU A 40 0.31 13.50 15.28
C GLU A 40 -0.01 12.55 14.13
N GLY A 41 0.63 11.40 14.15
CA GLY A 41 0.44 10.38 13.12
C GLY A 41 1.71 9.58 12.85
N HIS A 42 1.78 8.95 11.70
CA HIS A 42 2.96 8.18 11.33
C HIS A 42 3.47 8.53 9.92
N THR A 43 4.72 8.20 9.71
CA THR A 43 5.41 8.28 8.42
C THR A 43 5.89 6.89 8.03
N GLU A 44 5.70 6.55 6.78
CA GLU A 44 6.16 5.30 6.17
C GLU A 44 7.14 5.63 5.05
N VAL A 45 8.28 4.96 5.04
CA VAL A 45 9.17 4.87 3.88
C VAL A 45 9.09 3.46 3.35
N SER A 46 8.88 3.28 2.05
CA SER A 46 8.78 1.94 1.48
C SER A 46 9.66 1.74 0.26
N ILE A 47 10.03 0.48 0.07
CA ILE A 47 10.78 -0.03 -1.09
C ILE A 47 9.97 -1.18 -1.68
N ASP A 48 9.53 -1.04 -2.93
CA ASP A 48 8.82 -2.06 -3.68
C ASP A 48 9.79 -2.72 -4.67
N LEU A 49 9.96 -4.02 -4.54
CA LEU A 49 10.86 -4.84 -5.33
C LEU A 49 10.06 -5.75 -6.26
N ARG A 50 10.30 -5.63 -7.57
CA ARG A 50 9.65 -6.43 -8.62
C ARG A 50 10.68 -7.06 -9.53
N LYS A 51 10.32 -8.18 -10.14
CA LYS A 51 11.18 -8.85 -11.10
C LYS A 51 11.36 -7.99 -12.34
N ALA A 52 12.61 -7.81 -12.78
CA ALA A 52 12.99 -7.09 -13.99
C ALA A 52 12.63 -5.59 -14.05
N HIS A 53 12.41 -4.95 -12.90
CA HIS A 53 12.15 -3.52 -12.77
C HIS A 53 13.08 -2.88 -11.75
N SER A 54 13.30 -1.58 -11.89
CA SER A 54 13.97 -0.79 -10.86
C SER A 54 13.10 -0.77 -9.59
N PRO A 55 13.71 -0.73 -8.39
CA PRO A 55 12.95 -0.56 -7.15
C PRO A 55 12.15 0.74 -7.15
N ASP A 56 10.88 0.67 -6.76
CA ASP A 56 10.08 1.87 -6.50
C ASP A 56 10.25 2.28 -5.03
N PHE A 57 10.41 3.57 -4.77
CA PHE A 57 10.53 4.13 -3.43
C PHE A 57 9.35 5.03 -3.14
N SER A 58 8.88 5.03 -1.90
CA SER A 58 7.82 5.95 -1.50
C SER A 58 8.03 6.51 -0.10
N ILE A 59 7.53 7.72 0.10
CA ILE A 59 7.35 8.37 1.39
C ILE A 59 5.86 8.65 1.54
N LEU A 60 5.28 8.21 2.64
CA LEU A 60 3.88 8.42 2.96
C LEU A 60 3.76 8.94 4.39
N GLY A 61 2.91 9.92 4.60
CA GLY A 61 2.55 10.41 5.92
C GLY A 61 1.05 10.42 6.13
N VAL A 62 0.61 10.04 7.33
CA VAL A 62 -0.76 10.22 7.81
C VAL A 62 -0.70 11.13 9.02
N ARG A 63 -1.54 12.17 9.04
CA ARG A 63 -1.56 13.15 10.15
C ARG A 63 -2.98 13.42 10.60
N GLU A 64 -3.18 13.49 11.91
CA GLU A 64 -4.42 14.00 12.46
C GLU A 64 -4.58 15.47 12.12
N ILE A 65 -5.77 15.86 11.66
CA ILE A 65 -6.16 17.26 11.47
C ILE A 65 -6.95 17.72 12.70
N ALA A 66 -7.91 16.90 13.13
CA ALA A 66 -8.70 17.18 14.31
C ALA A 66 -9.30 15.88 14.88
N PRO A 67 -9.29 15.70 16.22
CA PRO A 67 -10.05 14.66 16.85
C PRO A 67 -11.57 14.96 16.72
N ILE A 68 -12.36 13.91 16.61
CA ILE A 68 -13.83 13.96 16.67
C ILE A 68 -14.32 12.92 17.68
N ASP A 69 -15.59 12.98 18.09
CA ASP A 69 -16.17 11.99 18.99
C ASP A 69 -16.00 10.58 18.43
N ASP A 70 -15.31 9.71 19.18
CA ASP A 70 -14.98 8.33 18.83
C ASP A 70 -14.22 8.19 17.49
N GLY A 71 -13.39 9.19 17.11
CA GLY A 71 -12.70 9.10 15.83
C GLY A 71 -11.75 10.25 15.55
N THR A 72 -11.39 10.37 14.27
CA THR A 72 -10.46 11.41 13.79
C THR A 72 -10.80 11.90 12.39
N PHE A 73 -10.52 13.17 12.14
CA PHE A 73 -10.40 13.74 10.81
C PHE A 73 -8.89 13.80 10.48
N PHE A 74 -8.48 13.19 9.39
CA PHE A 74 -7.07 13.02 9.03
C PHE A 74 -6.76 13.44 7.59
N THR A 75 -5.47 13.68 7.34
CA THR A 75 -4.90 13.80 6.00
C THR A 75 -3.88 12.69 5.77
N GLN A 76 -3.79 12.23 4.52
CA GLN A 76 -2.71 11.36 4.06
C GLN A 76 -2.11 11.98 2.80
N PHE A 77 -0.79 11.97 2.74
CA PHE A 77 -0.04 12.39 1.55
C PHE A 77 1.05 11.36 1.25
N SER A 78 1.43 11.27 -0.01
CA SER A 78 2.59 10.48 -0.41
C SER A 78 3.27 11.04 -1.64
N LEU A 79 4.55 10.72 -1.76
CA LEU A 79 5.35 10.89 -2.97
C LEU A 79 6.03 9.58 -3.26
N PHE A 80 6.01 9.13 -4.50
CA PHE A 80 6.74 7.95 -4.91
C PHE A 80 7.23 8.07 -6.35
N ASN A 81 8.36 7.42 -6.63
CA ASN A 81 8.79 7.21 -8.00
C ASN A 81 8.13 5.95 -8.56
N THR A 82 7.90 5.91 -9.83
CA THR A 82 7.44 4.74 -10.54
C THR A 82 7.97 4.74 -11.96
N GLU A 83 8.29 3.55 -12.45
CA GLU A 83 8.67 3.36 -13.84
C GLU A 83 7.42 3.18 -14.69
N MET A 84 7.22 4.03 -15.70
CA MET A 84 6.12 3.93 -16.66
C MET A 84 6.62 3.33 -17.97
N PRO A 85 5.92 2.34 -18.54
CA PRO A 85 6.28 1.81 -19.85
C PRO A 85 6.14 2.89 -20.92
N ASN A 86 7.19 3.17 -21.67
CA ASN A 86 7.17 4.13 -22.79
C ASN A 86 7.60 3.51 -24.12
N GLY A 87 7.66 2.17 -24.18
CA GLY A 87 8.13 1.42 -25.34
C GLY A 87 9.65 1.37 -25.49
N LYS A 88 10.39 1.93 -24.55
CA LYS A 88 11.87 1.86 -24.48
C LYS A 88 12.29 1.00 -23.29
N PRO A 89 13.45 0.32 -23.37
CA PRO A 89 14.04 -0.33 -22.20
C PRO A 89 14.29 0.69 -21.08
N GLY A 90 13.83 0.39 -19.85
CA GLY A 90 13.99 1.26 -18.69
C GLY A 90 12.86 2.28 -18.48
N GLY A 91 11.82 2.30 -19.34
CA GLY A 91 10.65 3.16 -19.15
C GLY A 91 10.95 4.66 -18.98
N ASP A 92 9.97 5.43 -18.55
CA ASP A 92 10.13 6.80 -18.03
C ASP A 92 9.90 6.76 -16.53
N GLU A 93 10.90 7.14 -15.74
CA GLU A 93 10.72 7.35 -14.30
C GLU A 93 9.84 8.58 -14.06
N ARG A 94 8.85 8.47 -13.16
CA ARG A 94 7.92 9.54 -12.83
C ARG A 94 7.74 9.65 -11.34
N ILE A 95 7.42 10.85 -10.90
CA ILE A 95 7.07 11.14 -9.53
C ILE A 95 5.57 11.40 -9.45
N ILE A 96 4.88 10.59 -8.65
CA ILE A 96 3.46 10.73 -8.38
C ILE A 96 3.27 11.28 -6.97
N GLY A 97 2.49 12.35 -6.86
CA GLY A 97 2.04 12.92 -5.60
C GLY A 97 0.59 12.56 -5.31
N ASN A 98 0.29 12.21 -4.08
CA ASN A 98 -1.08 11.98 -3.62
C ASN A 98 -1.35 12.86 -2.38
N LEU A 99 -2.52 13.44 -2.32
CA LEU A 99 -3.04 14.15 -1.15
C LEU A 99 -4.48 13.74 -0.91
N GLY A 100 -4.79 13.30 0.29
CA GLY A 100 -6.12 12.86 0.68
C GLY A 100 -6.54 13.34 2.05
N PHE A 101 -7.84 13.31 2.24
CA PHE A 101 -8.51 13.62 3.51
C PHE A 101 -9.52 12.52 3.81
N GLY A 102 -9.70 12.23 5.08
CA GLY A 102 -10.66 11.21 5.49
C GLY A 102 -11.14 11.41 6.92
N VAL A 103 -12.22 10.69 7.22
CA VAL A 103 -12.80 10.60 8.56
C VAL A 103 -12.86 9.13 8.94
N ARG A 104 -12.45 8.81 10.15
CA ARG A 104 -12.60 7.49 10.77
C ARG A 104 -13.33 7.59 12.08
N LYS A 105 -14.21 6.61 12.33
CA LYS A 105 -14.93 6.45 13.58
C LYS A 105 -14.80 5.03 14.11
N LEU A 106 -14.76 4.95 15.44
CA LEU A 106 -14.79 3.70 16.17
C LEU A 106 -16.23 3.37 16.60
N ALA A 107 -16.52 2.09 16.71
CA ALA A 107 -17.79 1.59 17.21
C ALA A 107 -17.57 0.27 17.97
N GLN A 108 -18.62 -0.19 18.68
CA GLN A 108 -18.64 -1.44 19.44
C GLN A 108 -17.44 -1.53 20.42
N ASP A 109 -17.34 -0.58 21.34
CA ASP A 109 -16.24 -0.50 22.30
C ASP A 109 -14.85 -0.50 21.63
N ASN A 110 -14.71 0.28 20.56
CA ASN A 110 -13.50 0.44 19.76
C ASN A 110 -13.03 -0.81 19.00
N THR A 111 -13.86 -1.84 18.87
CA THR A 111 -13.47 -3.08 18.16
C THR A 111 -13.67 -3.00 16.65
N ILE A 112 -14.46 -2.03 16.16
CA ILE A 112 -14.72 -1.81 14.74
C ILE A 112 -14.39 -0.36 14.37
N LEU A 113 -13.66 -0.18 13.28
CA LEU A 113 -13.34 1.10 12.67
C LEU A 113 -14.06 1.22 11.34
N TYR A 114 -14.73 2.36 11.11
CA TYR A 114 -15.30 2.74 9.82
C TYR A 114 -14.59 3.99 9.31
N GLY A 115 -14.35 4.05 8.02
CA GLY A 115 -13.72 5.22 7.41
C GLY A 115 -14.26 5.52 6.02
N ILE A 116 -14.23 6.81 5.68
CA ILE A 116 -14.42 7.33 4.32
C ILE A 116 -13.28 8.29 4.01
N ASN A 117 -12.86 8.33 2.76
CA ASN A 117 -11.76 9.18 2.34
C ASN A 117 -11.93 9.65 0.89
N SER A 118 -11.20 10.70 0.55
CA SER A 118 -11.10 11.23 -0.81
C SER A 118 -9.66 11.63 -1.07
N PHE A 119 -9.17 11.37 -2.29
CA PHE A 119 -7.81 11.70 -2.71
C PHE A 119 -7.78 12.44 -4.03
N TYR A 120 -6.73 13.23 -4.17
CA TYR A 120 -6.28 13.85 -5.40
C TYR A 120 -4.87 13.37 -5.69
N ASP A 121 -4.66 12.80 -6.88
CA ASP A 121 -3.41 12.26 -7.35
C ASP A 121 -2.90 13.09 -8.54
N ILE A 122 -1.62 13.34 -8.60
CA ILE A 122 -0.96 14.10 -9.67
C ILE A 122 0.36 13.45 -10.08
N ASP A 123 0.54 13.22 -11.38
CA ASP A 123 1.83 13.00 -12.01
C ASP A 123 2.52 14.35 -12.17
N LEU A 124 3.65 14.55 -11.52
CA LEU A 124 4.35 15.84 -11.50
C LEU A 124 5.03 16.16 -12.83
N GLU A 125 5.29 15.18 -13.67
CA GLU A 125 5.97 15.33 -14.97
C GLU A 125 4.96 15.52 -16.10
N ASN A 126 4.03 14.60 -16.29
CA ASN A 126 3.04 14.64 -17.37
C ASN A 126 1.70 15.27 -16.98
N LYS A 127 1.60 15.78 -15.73
CA LYS A 127 0.43 16.52 -15.23
C LYS A 127 -0.90 15.75 -15.27
N HIS A 128 -0.84 14.40 -15.35
CA HIS A 128 -2.04 13.58 -15.21
C HIS A 128 -2.62 13.73 -13.82
N LYS A 129 -3.96 13.76 -13.75
CA LYS A 129 -4.69 14.00 -12.51
C LYS A 129 -5.82 12.99 -12.37
N ARG A 130 -5.95 12.47 -11.16
CA ARG A 130 -7.02 11.53 -10.80
C ARG A 130 -7.58 11.87 -9.43
N GLY A 131 -8.89 11.77 -9.27
CA GLY A 131 -9.57 11.81 -7.99
C GLY A 131 -9.98 10.42 -7.56
N SER A 132 -10.16 10.20 -6.25
CA SER A 132 -10.78 8.97 -5.75
C SER A 132 -11.64 9.21 -4.53
N LEU A 133 -12.60 8.29 -4.33
CA LEU A 133 -13.39 8.14 -3.11
C LEU A 133 -13.20 6.72 -2.59
N GLY A 134 -13.00 6.59 -1.29
CA GLY A 134 -12.80 5.30 -0.64
C GLY A 134 -13.67 5.14 0.60
N ALA A 135 -13.93 3.89 0.95
CA ALA A 135 -14.59 3.47 2.18
C ALA A 135 -13.89 2.27 2.77
N GLU A 136 -13.88 2.17 4.10
CA GLU A 136 -13.27 1.05 4.81
C GLU A 136 -14.10 0.63 6.02
N VAL A 137 -14.07 -0.67 6.31
CA VAL A 137 -14.56 -1.27 7.56
C VAL A 137 -13.50 -2.23 8.05
N ARG A 138 -13.06 -2.08 9.29
CA ARG A 138 -11.94 -2.83 9.83
C ARG A 138 -12.23 -3.31 11.24
N SER A 139 -11.82 -4.55 11.52
CA SER A 139 -11.72 -5.12 12.86
C SER A 139 -10.33 -5.74 13.05
N ALA A 140 -10.07 -6.32 14.22
CA ALA A 140 -8.82 -7.02 14.46
C ALA A 140 -8.57 -8.20 13.50
N VAL A 141 -9.64 -8.90 13.10
CA VAL A 141 -9.54 -10.14 12.31
C VAL A 141 -9.81 -9.92 10.83
N LEU A 142 -10.75 -9.02 10.49
CA LEU A 142 -11.21 -8.82 9.12
C LEU A 142 -11.20 -7.35 8.76
N GLN A 143 -10.72 -7.03 7.55
CA GLN A 143 -10.68 -5.66 7.02
C GLN A 143 -11.18 -5.68 5.59
N PHE A 144 -12.01 -4.69 5.25
CA PHE A 144 -12.50 -4.46 3.90
C PHE A 144 -12.24 -3.01 3.52
N HIS A 145 -11.73 -2.80 2.30
CA HIS A 145 -11.47 -1.49 1.70
C HIS A 145 -12.05 -1.48 0.29
N PHE A 146 -12.65 -0.38 -0.11
CA PHE A 146 -13.14 -0.14 -1.46
C PHE A 146 -12.75 1.25 -1.91
N ASN A 147 -12.30 1.38 -3.16
CA ASN A 147 -11.93 2.65 -3.77
C ASN A 147 -12.49 2.77 -5.17
N LYS A 148 -12.98 3.96 -5.52
CA LYS A 148 -13.40 4.33 -6.88
C LYS A 148 -12.55 5.47 -7.35
N TYR A 149 -12.01 5.35 -8.57
CA TYR A 149 -11.09 6.29 -9.18
C TYR A 149 -11.74 6.96 -10.38
N GLN A 150 -11.53 8.28 -10.50
CA GLN A 150 -12.08 9.10 -11.57
C GLN A 150 -10.98 9.96 -12.17
N ARG A 151 -10.81 9.87 -13.48
CA ARG A 151 -9.96 10.77 -14.26
C ARG A 151 -10.41 12.21 -14.10
N ILE A 152 -9.47 13.14 -13.90
CA ILE A 152 -9.71 14.59 -13.83
C ILE A 152 -9.06 15.30 -15.01
N SER A 153 -7.83 14.87 -15.42
CA SER A 153 -7.14 15.45 -16.57
C SER A 153 -7.66 14.87 -17.89
N ASP A 154 -7.60 15.68 -18.92
CA ASP A 154 -7.74 15.24 -20.31
C ASP A 154 -6.48 14.46 -20.77
N ASP A 155 -6.52 13.94 -21.99
CA ASP A 155 -5.39 13.25 -22.62
C ASP A 155 -4.20 14.20 -22.74
N TYR A 156 -3.01 13.68 -22.44
CA TYR A 156 -1.77 14.41 -22.57
C TYR A 156 -0.65 13.47 -23.04
N ASN A 157 0.20 13.91 -23.97
CA ASN A 157 1.31 13.14 -24.52
C ASN A 157 0.94 11.74 -25.03
N GLU A 158 -0.22 11.59 -25.68
CA GLU A 158 -0.74 10.29 -26.16
C GLU A 158 -1.03 9.29 -25.03
N GLU A 159 -1.32 9.79 -23.85
CA GLU A 159 -1.63 9.00 -22.65
C GLU A 159 -3.03 9.32 -22.15
N ASN A 160 -3.76 8.28 -21.76
CA ASN A 160 -5.09 8.39 -21.16
C ASN A 160 -5.06 7.89 -19.72
N VAL A 161 -5.45 8.72 -18.78
CA VAL A 161 -5.70 8.29 -17.40
C VAL A 161 -6.96 7.43 -17.37
N LEU A 162 -6.91 6.28 -16.71
CA LEU A 162 -8.03 5.36 -16.61
C LEU A 162 -8.88 5.62 -15.38
N ASN A 163 -10.21 5.53 -15.56
CA ASN A 163 -11.13 5.34 -14.45
C ASN A 163 -11.04 3.91 -13.95
N GLY A 164 -11.49 3.65 -12.72
CA GLY A 164 -11.46 2.30 -12.23
C GLY A 164 -11.97 2.16 -10.80
N TRP A 165 -11.80 0.99 -10.27
CA TRP A 165 -12.07 0.67 -8.87
C TRP A 165 -11.18 -0.47 -8.40
N ASP A 166 -10.97 -0.53 -7.11
CA ASP A 166 -10.42 -1.71 -6.44
C ASP A 166 -11.17 -2.00 -5.14
N TYR A 167 -11.08 -3.23 -4.69
CA TYR A 167 -11.39 -3.57 -3.31
C TYR A 167 -10.36 -4.55 -2.76
N GLN A 168 -10.15 -4.49 -1.46
CA GLN A 168 -9.29 -5.42 -0.74
C GLN A 168 -10.03 -6.01 0.44
N LEU A 169 -9.99 -7.34 0.54
CA LEU A 169 -10.38 -8.10 1.70
C LEU A 169 -9.13 -8.67 2.36
N SER A 170 -8.92 -8.38 3.63
CA SER A 170 -7.78 -8.91 4.39
C SER A 170 -8.28 -9.62 5.63
N SER A 171 -7.62 -10.71 5.99
CA SER A 171 -7.90 -11.46 7.22
C SER A 171 -6.61 -11.78 7.94
N GLN A 172 -6.64 -11.72 9.27
CA GLN A 172 -5.55 -12.23 10.09
C GLN A 172 -5.29 -13.70 9.76
N ILE A 173 -4.02 -14.12 9.73
CA ILE A 173 -3.67 -15.55 9.58
C ILE A 173 -3.82 -16.23 10.93
N PRO A 174 -4.56 -17.35 11.02
CA PRO A 174 -4.76 -18.06 12.29
C PRO A 174 -3.42 -18.37 12.97
N TYR A 175 -3.36 -18.14 14.30
CA TYR A 175 -2.18 -18.32 15.17
C TYR A 175 -1.01 -17.39 14.87
N LEU A 176 -1.01 -16.64 13.77
CA LEU A 176 0.01 -15.65 13.40
C LEU A 176 -0.58 -14.24 13.47
N HIS A 177 -0.79 -13.75 14.70
CA HIS A 177 -1.48 -12.47 14.90
C HIS A 177 -0.73 -11.26 14.34
N TRP A 178 0.53 -11.43 13.97
CA TRP A 178 1.39 -10.44 13.31
C TRP A 178 1.33 -10.49 11.78
N ALA A 179 0.56 -11.45 11.21
CA ALA A 179 0.44 -11.64 9.78
C ALA A 179 -1.04 -11.63 9.34
N SER A 180 -1.28 -11.07 8.16
CA SER A 180 -2.58 -11.11 7.49
C SER A 180 -2.43 -11.58 6.05
N ALA A 181 -3.41 -12.32 5.55
CA ALA A 181 -3.56 -12.62 4.15
C ALA A 181 -4.56 -11.65 3.52
N PHE A 182 -4.38 -11.32 2.25
CA PHE A 182 -5.32 -10.47 1.52
C PHE A 182 -5.58 -10.93 0.09
N ILE A 183 -6.74 -10.53 -0.40
CA ILE A 183 -7.11 -10.54 -1.81
C ILE A 183 -7.52 -9.12 -2.17
N ASN A 184 -6.94 -8.58 -3.25
CA ASN A 184 -7.32 -7.31 -3.85
C ASN A 184 -7.75 -7.58 -5.30
N GLU A 185 -8.94 -7.14 -5.68
CA GLU A 185 -9.39 -7.16 -7.07
C GLU A 185 -9.50 -5.72 -7.57
N TYR A 186 -9.11 -5.52 -8.82
CA TYR A 186 -9.16 -4.23 -9.46
C TYR A 186 -9.67 -4.32 -10.90
N ARG A 187 -10.26 -3.20 -11.35
CA ARG A 187 -10.63 -2.98 -12.75
C ARG A 187 -10.35 -1.54 -13.13
N TRP A 188 -9.73 -1.39 -14.30
CA TRP A 188 -9.48 -0.10 -14.94
C TRP A 188 -10.19 -0.09 -16.27
N ASP A 189 -11.03 0.93 -16.50
CA ASP A 189 -11.86 1.05 -17.69
C ASP A 189 -10.98 1.54 -18.87
N GLY A 190 -10.75 0.69 -19.86
CA GLY A 190 -10.00 1.01 -21.06
C GLY A 190 -10.66 2.12 -21.87
N VAL A 191 -9.85 2.97 -22.50
CA VAL A 191 -10.34 4.06 -23.38
C VAL A 191 -10.21 3.67 -24.84
N LEU A 192 -9.08 3.07 -25.19
CA LEU A 192 -8.73 2.64 -26.55
C LEU A 192 -8.75 1.11 -26.71
N ARG A 193 -8.78 0.39 -25.58
CA ARG A 193 -8.67 -1.08 -25.50
C ARG A 193 -9.67 -1.62 -24.50
N ASP A 194 -9.64 -2.96 -24.36
CA ASP A 194 -10.41 -3.65 -23.34
C ASP A 194 -10.00 -3.23 -21.93
N ASP A 195 -10.92 -3.38 -20.99
CA ASP A 195 -10.67 -3.10 -19.59
C ASP A 195 -9.53 -3.96 -19.04
N VAL A 196 -8.72 -3.36 -18.17
CA VAL A 196 -7.71 -4.10 -17.40
C VAL A 196 -8.35 -4.62 -16.13
N ARG A 197 -8.20 -5.90 -15.90
CA ARG A 197 -8.65 -6.56 -14.67
C ARG A 197 -7.50 -7.34 -14.09
N GLY A 198 -7.54 -7.52 -12.78
CA GLY A 198 -6.56 -8.38 -12.13
C GLY A 198 -6.91 -8.63 -10.68
N LYS A 199 -6.15 -9.55 -10.12
CA LYS A 199 -6.29 -9.99 -8.74
C LYS A 199 -4.93 -10.13 -8.09
N LYS A 200 -4.72 -9.43 -6.97
CA LYS A 200 -3.54 -9.61 -6.14
C LYS A 200 -3.88 -10.49 -4.96
N MET A 201 -3.02 -11.44 -4.66
CA MET A 201 -3.13 -12.30 -3.49
C MET A 201 -1.81 -12.30 -2.75
N GLY A 202 -1.84 -12.04 -1.45
CA GLY A 202 -0.61 -11.91 -0.71
C GLY A 202 -0.77 -11.95 0.79
N SER A 203 0.33 -11.64 1.45
CA SER A 203 0.41 -11.54 2.91
C SER A 203 1.19 -10.30 3.32
N GLU A 204 0.70 -9.64 4.36
CA GLU A 204 1.38 -8.56 5.08
C GLU A 204 1.85 -9.11 6.43
N MET A 205 3.09 -8.82 6.81
CA MET A 205 3.74 -9.37 7.99
C MET A 205 4.45 -8.27 8.76
N LEU A 206 4.03 -7.99 9.98
CA LEU A 206 4.72 -7.07 10.88
C LEU A 206 5.93 -7.79 11.49
N LEU A 207 7.12 -7.58 10.93
CA LEU A 207 8.35 -8.25 11.34
C LEU A 207 8.87 -7.69 12.66
N THR A 208 8.89 -6.36 12.80
CA THR A 208 9.23 -5.62 14.01
C THR A 208 8.25 -4.46 14.19
N PRO A 209 8.24 -3.74 15.32
CA PRO A 209 7.33 -2.60 15.50
C PRO A 209 7.43 -1.52 14.43
N ASN A 210 8.56 -1.42 13.74
CA ASN A 210 8.82 -0.40 12.71
C ASN A 210 9.08 -0.97 11.30
N LEU A 211 8.95 -2.30 11.10
CA LEU A 211 9.17 -2.94 9.81
C LEU A 211 8.02 -3.89 9.46
N ASN A 212 7.35 -3.61 8.36
CA ASN A 212 6.38 -4.51 7.73
C ASN A 212 6.91 -5.01 6.38
N MET A 213 6.58 -6.24 6.05
CA MET A 213 6.87 -6.86 4.77
C MET A 213 5.56 -7.32 4.11
N GLU A 214 5.41 -6.98 2.85
CA GLU A 214 4.33 -7.51 2.00
C GLU A 214 4.93 -8.37 0.91
N ILE A 215 4.33 -9.53 0.67
CA ILE A 215 4.66 -10.40 -0.47
C ILE A 215 3.35 -10.75 -1.15
N ALA A 216 3.27 -10.53 -2.46
CA ALA A 216 2.07 -10.84 -3.21
C ALA A 216 2.36 -11.27 -4.65
N TYR A 217 1.36 -11.93 -5.21
CA TYR A 217 1.27 -12.31 -6.61
C TYR A 217 0.15 -11.51 -7.26
N ASP A 218 0.45 -10.85 -8.37
CA ASP A 218 -0.47 -10.07 -9.18
C ASP A 218 -0.81 -10.86 -10.46
N ASP A 219 -2.01 -11.42 -10.50
CA ASP A 219 -2.61 -12.16 -11.62
C ASP A 219 -3.37 -11.15 -12.50
N LYS A 220 -2.87 -10.92 -13.70
CA LYS A 220 -3.33 -9.87 -14.62
C LYS A 220 -4.11 -10.49 -15.77
N ASP A 221 -5.41 -10.28 -15.82
CA ASP A 221 -6.26 -10.70 -16.92
C ASP A 221 -6.16 -9.70 -18.10
N ILE A 222 -4.97 -9.66 -18.72
CA ILE A 222 -4.72 -8.82 -19.89
C ILE A 222 -3.68 -9.43 -20.81
N SER A 223 -3.98 -9.46 -22.10
CA SER A 223 -3.05 -9.96 -23.11
C SER A 223 -1.83 -9.03 -23.24
N GLY A 224 -0.63 -9.59 -23.05
CA GLY A 224 0.65 -8.90 -23.20
C GLY A 224 1.24 -8.31 -21.91
N LEU A 225 0.61 -8.53 -20.75
CA LEU A 225 1.21 -8.32 -19.44
C LEU A 225 1.36 -9.66 -18.72
N ASP A 226 2.55 -9.94 -18.25
CA ASP A 226 2.83 -11.14 -17.46
C ASP A 226 2.39 -10.95 -16.01
N ASP A 227 1.94 -12.03 -15.42
CA ASP A 227 1.75 -12.12 -13.98
C ASP A 227 3.07 -11.96 -13.25
N GLU A 228 3.03 -11.35 -12.08
CA GLU A 228 4.27 -11.09 -11.35
C GLU A 228 4.18 -11.28 -9.85
N TRP A 229 5.30 -11.68 -9.25
CA TRP A 229 5.53 -11.60 -7.82
C TRP A 229 6.19 -10.27 -7.47
N TYR A 230 5.75 -9.65 -6.38
CA TYR A 230 6.43 -8.52 -5.80
C TYR A 230 6.61 -8.67 -4.29
N SER A 231 7.56 -7.93 -3.75
CA SER A 231 7.74 -7.76 -2.31
C SER A 231 7.92 -6.29 -1.98
N LYS A 232 7.35 -5.87 -0.86
CA LYS A 232 7.42 -4.49 -0.38
C LYS A 232 7.88 -4.47 1.06
N LEU A 233 8.90 -3.68 1.34
CA LEU A 233 9.38 -3.38 2.69
C LEU A 233 8.89 -1.99 3.08
N GLN A 234 8.35 -1.87 4.28
CA GLN A 234 7.74 -0.64 4.79
C GLN A 234 8.27 -0.36 6.18
N PHE A 235 8.94 0.79 6.32
CA PHE A 235 9.54 1.25 7.55
C PHE A 235 8.68 2.37 8.15
N PHE A 236 8.33 2.28 9.43
CA PHE A 236 7.42 3.19 10.11
C PHE A 236 8.11 4.03 11.16
N HIS A 237 7.72 5.29 11.25
CA HIS A 237 8.03 6.15 12.38
C HIS A 237 6.79 6.97 12.81
N PRO A 238 6.40 6.99 14.09
CA PRO A 238 6.95 6.19 15.19
C PRO A 238 6.70 4.69 15.00
N PRO A 239 7.46 3.82 15.70
CA PRO A 239 7.18 2.39 15.74
C PRO A 239 5.74 2.13 16.22
N ARG A 240 5.12 1.06 15.76
CA ARG A 240 3.79 0.66 16.23
C ARG A 240 3.88 0.16 17.67
N GLU A 241 3.27 0.88 18.60
CA GLU A 241 3.34 0.59 20.04
C GLU A 241 2.56 -0.67 20.44
N SER A 242 1.51 -1.01 19.70
CA SER A 242 0.61 -2.10 20.04
C SER A 242 0.34 -3.01 18.86
N GLY A 243 0.90 -4.16 18.89
CA GLY A 243 0.59 -5.22 17.92
C GLY A 243 1.61 -6.35 18.04
N PRO A 244 1.19 -7.59 17.84
CA PRO A 244 2.13 -8.68 17.76
C PRO A 244 3.01 -8.50 16.52
N THR A 245 4.29 -8.87 16.67
CA THR A 245 5.31 -8.90 15.62
C THR A 245 5.74 -10.34 15.37
N ALA A 246 6.50 -10.57 14.31
CA ALA A 246 7.05 -11.90 14.04
C ALA A 246 7.93 -12.43 15.19
N LEU A 247 8.46 -11.54 16.04
CA LEU A 247 9.24 -11.90 17.23
C LEU A 247 8.38 -12.57 18.32
N ASP A 248 7.07 -12.33 18.32
CA ASP A 248 6.13 -12.97 19.25
C ASP A 248 5.80 -14.42 18.86
N GLY A 249 6.20 -14.85 17.66
CA GLY A 249 6.06 -16.20 17.19
C GLY A 249 4.62 -16.64 16.93
N ILE A 250 4.29 -17.86 17.33
CA ILE A 250 2.98 -18.49 17.13
C ILE A 250 2.15 -18.31 18.39
N SER A 251 0.93 -17.80 18.26
CA SER A 251 -0.01 -17.62 19.37
C SER A 251 -0.72 -18.91 19.74
N ASP A 252 -1.16 -19.01 21.00
CA ASP A 252 -1.97 -20.13 21.49
C ASP A 252 -3.45 -20.04 21.02
N THR A 253 -3.90 -18.85 20.56
CA THR A 253 -5.27 -18.63 20.06
C THR A 253 -5.26 -18.41 18.55
N ALA A 254 -6.27 -18.95 17.86
CA ALA A 254 -6.37 -18.80 16.41
C ALA A 254 -6.54 -17.34 15.98
N TRP A 255 -7.32 -16.56 16.75
CA TRP A 255 -7.68 -15.18 16.43
C TRP A 255 -7.45 -14.25 17.61
N LYS A 256 -7.01 -13.02 17.34
CA LYS A 256 -6.98 -11.92 18.30
C LYS A 256 -8.23 -11.05 18.09
N GLU A 257 -9.37 -11.46 18.62
CA GLU A 257 -10.68 -10.89 18.30
C GLU A 257 -10.94 -9.51 18.93
N ASN A 258 -10.50 -9.29 20.16
CA ASN A 258 -10.83 -8.10 20.94
C ASN A 258 -9.68 -7.09 20.96
N LYS A 259 -9.25 -6.63 19.77
CA LYS A 259 -8.28 -5.56 19.66
C LYS A 259 -8.98 -4.20 19.69
N ASP A 260 -8.54 -3.30 20.57
CA ASP A 260 -8.85 -1.88 20.46
C ASP A 260 -8.26 -1.32 19.16
N MET A 261 -9.12 -0.78 18.29
CA MET A 261 -8.76 -0.24 16.99
C MET A 261 -8.36 1.24 17.06
N SER A 262 -8.28 1.86 18.24
CA SER A 262 -7.88 3.28 18.39
C SER A 262 -6.51 3.54 17.79
N GLY A 263 -5.55 2.65 17.97
CA GLY A 263 -4.22 2.74 17.37
C GLY A 263 -4.19 2.65 15.84
N GLU A 264 -5.32 2.31 15.19
CA GLU A 264 -5.46 2.23 13.75
C GLU A 264 -6.13 3.48 13.13
N LEU A 265 -6.54 4.45 13.95
CA LEU A 265 -7.19 5.68 13.46
C LEU A 265 -6.32 6.46 12.48
N LEU A 266 -5.01 6.46 12.68
CA LEU A 266 -4.05 7.13 11.81
C LEU A 266 -3.24 6.16 10.93
N SER A 267 -3.66 4.90 10.79
CA SER A 267 -3.03 3.99 9.84
C SER A 267 -3.29 4.41 8.40
N LYS A 268 -2.43 4.00 7.46
CA LYS A 268 -2.60 4.36 6.04
C LYS A 268 -3.91 3.84 5.45
N VAL A 269 -4.47 4.60 4.52
CA VAL A 269 -5.58 4.15 3.67
C VAL A 269 -5.02 3.16 2.64
N LYS A 270 -5.65 1.99 2.50
CA LYS A 270 -5.31 1.00 1.49
C LYS A 270 -6.02 1.34 0.19
N ARG A 271 -5.24 1.71 -0.83
CA ARG A 271 -5.70 2.13 -2.15
C ARG A 271 -4.58 2.03 -3.19
N SER A 272 -4.92 2.06 -4.47
CA SER A 272 -3.92 2.26 -5.53
C SER A 272 -3.44 3.72 -5.53
N ASN A 273 -2.17 3.94 -5.25
CA ASN A 273 -1.53 5.25 -5.27
C ASN A 273 -1.02 5.63 -6.66
N LYS A 274 -0.70 4.66 -7.51
CA LYS A 274 -0.25 4.88 -8.89
C LYS A 274 -1.41 5.28 -9.79
N ILE A 275 -1.18 6.25 -10.68
CA ILE A 275 -2.14 6.64 -11.72
C ILE A 275 -2.05 5.61 -12.84
N MET A 276 -3.16 4.92 -13.13
CA MET A 276 -3.22 3.98 -14.24
C MET A 276 -3.39 4.72 -15.55
N ILE A 277 -2.50 4.42 -16.51
CA ILE A 277 -2.38 5.13 -17.78
C ILE A 277 -2.34 4.14 -18.93
N GLU A 278 -3.14 4.41 -19.97
CA GLU A 278 -3.13 3.72 -21.24
C GLU A 278 -2.37 4.57 -22.28
N PHE A 279 -1.44 3.95 -23.00
CA PHE A 279 -0.62 4.60 -24.01
C PHE A 279 -1.22 4.42 -25.40
N LYS A 280 -1.34 5.48 -26.18
CA LYS A 280 -1.72 5.41 -27.59
C LYS A 280 -0.60 4.77 -28.39
N GLY A 281 -0.92 3.73 -29.16
CA GLY A 281 0.07 3.06 -30.03
C GLY A 281 0.94 1.99 -29.36
N LEU A 282 0.88 1.80 -28.04
CA LEU A 282 1.57 0.73 -27.32
C LEU A 282 0.57 -0.32 -26.83
N SER A 283 1.01 -1.59 -26.75
CA SER A 283 0.21 -2.66 -26.14
C SER A 283 0.31 -2.67 -24.61
N THR A 284 0.64 -1.55 -23.99
CA THR A 284 1.03 -1.51 -22.58
C THR A 284 0.22 -0.48 -21.81
N ILE A 285 -0.10 -0.79 -20.55
CA ILE A 285 -0.73 0.05 -19.55
C ILE A 285 0.25 0.19 -18.41
N SER A 286 0.17 1.28 -17.66
CA SER A 286 1.00 1.45 -16.46
C SER A 286 0.73 0.32 -15.46
N ARG A 287 1.77 -0.03 -14.70
CA ARG A 287 1.67 -1.09 -13.68
C ARG A 287 0.63 -0.75 -12.62
N THR A 288 -0.05 -1.78 -12.15
CA THR A 288 -0.83 -1.71 -10.91
C THR A 288 0.09 -1.69 -9.69
N ASP A 289 -0.32 -1.05 -8.62
CA ASP A 289 0.41 -1.04 -7.33
C ASP A 289 0.57 -2.43 -6.75
#